data_8196ae3daab4de021d79d0b01164f9af
#
_entry.id   8196ae3daab4de021d79d0b01164f9af
#
_cell.length_a   1.000
_cell.length_b   1.000
_cell.length_c   1.000
_cell.angle_alpha   90.00
_cell.angle_beta   90.00
_cell.angle_gamma   90.00
#
_symmetry.space_group_name_H-M   'P 1'
#
loop_
_entity.id
_entity.type
_entity.pdbx_description
1 polymer ?
#
loop_
_entity_poly.entity_id
_entity_poly.type
_entity_poly.pdbx_seq_one_letter_code
_entity_poly.pdbx_strand_id
1 'polypeptide(L)'
;CFLLIKSYVPLTAILRFNLFLNTRMKKVDVVLGLQWGDEGKGKVVDVLTPAYRVIARFQGGPNAGHSLHFEGKKYVLHTIPSGIFRDGSVNVIGNGVVIDPVILSEEIAGLEADGIDVQGKLLISKKAHLILPTHRAIDAASEAAKGKTKIGSTLKGIGPTYMDKTGRNGLRIGDIVSPEFGERYGRLKEKHLGLLRQYDYPVDLTDYEKKWFEGIENLKRFRLIDSEHAVNRLLDEDNTMLAEGAQGSMLDIDFGTYPFVTSSNTLCAGVCTGLGVAPSRIGNVYGIFKAYCTRVGSGPFPTELFDEDGERMRQIGMEFGATTGRPRRCGWLDMVALKYSVMMNGVTSLIMMKADVLNDFDRLKVA
;
A
#
# COMPACT_ATOMS: atom_id res chain seq x y z
N CYS A 1 -12.06 -38.14 1.53
CA CYS A 1 -12.31 -39.30 0.65
C CYS A 1 -11.09 -39.51 -0.24
N PHE A 2 -10.20 -40.42 0.12
CA PHE A 2 -9.08 -40.81 -0.72
C PHE A 2 -9.58 -41.81 -1.77
N LEU A 3 -9.70 -41.38 -3.02
CA LEU A 3 -9.87 -42.30 -4.15
C LEU A 3 -8.48 -42.70 -4.64
N LEU A 4 -8.04 -43.91 -4.29
CA LEU A 4 -6.96 -44.59 -4.95
C LEU A 4 -7.40 -44.96 -6.37
N ILE A 5 -7.04 -44.15 -7.36
CA ILE A 5 -7.19 -44.53 -8.75
C ILE A 5 -5.97 -45.40 -9.14
N LYS A 6 -6.10 -46.71 -8.94
CA LYS A 6 -5.32 -47.68 -9.67
C LYS A 6 -6.00 -47.95 -10.99
N SER A 7 -5.72 -47.16 -12.00
CA SER A 7 -5.98 -47.53 -13.40
C SER A 7 -5.15 -46.61 -14.30
N TYR A 8 -4.53 -47.20 -15.30
CA TYR A 8 -3.78 -46.55 -16.35
C TYR A 8 -4.60 -45.40 -16.95
N VAL A 9 -4.19 -44.15 -16.64
CA VAL A 9 -4.74 -42.97 -17.34
C VAL A 9 -4.04 -42.94 -18.70
N PRO A 10 -4.75 -43.07 -19.82
CA PRO A 10 -4.12 -43.02 -21.13
C PRO A 10 -3.50 -41.62 -21.34
N LEU A 11 -2.34 -41.58 -21.98
CA LEU A 11 -1.58 -40.35 -22.27
C LEU A 11 -2.44 -39.23 -22.93
N THR A 12 -3.47 -39.63 -23.65
CA THR A 12 -4.51 -38.75 -24.25
C THR A 12 -5.36 -38.01 -23.21
N ALA A 13 -5.55 -38.55 -22.00
CA ALA A 13 -6.29 -37.86 -20.92
C ALA A 13 -5.42 -36.79 -20.26
N ILE A 14 -4.11 -37.02 -20.16
CA ILE A 14 -3.13 -36.04 -19.66
C ILE A 14 -3.01 -34.87 -20.64
N LEU A 15 -3.02 -35.12 -21.94
CA LEU A 15 -3.02 -34.09 -22.98
C LEU A 15 -4.30 -33.25 -22.98
N ARG A 16 -5.47 -33.86 -22.72
CA ARG A 16 -6.74 -33.13 -22.60
C ARG A 16 -6.80 -32.27 -21.32
N PHE A 17 -6.22 -32.72 -20.21
CA PHE A 17 -6.12 -31.91 -18.99
C PHE A 17 -5.23 -30.66 -19.21
N ASN A 18 -4.15 -30.79 -19.98
CA ASN A 18 -3.29 -29.67 -20.35
C ASN A 18 -3.96 -28.69 -21.34
N LEU A 19 -4.93 -29.14 -22.16
CA LEU A 19 -5.67 -28.22 -23.06
C LEU A 19 -6.63 -27.30 -22.32
N PHE A 20 -7.16 -27.72 -21.16
CA PHE A 20 -7.99 -26.84 -20.31
C PHE A 20 -7.16 -25.82 -19.51
N LEU A 21 -5.85 -26.04 -19.32
CA LEU A 21 -4.95 -25.10 -18.65
C LEU A 21 -4.38 -24.04 -19.59
N ASN A 22 -4.63 -24.14 -20.90
CA ASN A 22 -4.08 -23.23 -21.91
C ASN A 22 -5.05 -22.11 -22.36
N THR A 23 -6.12 -21.85 -21.60
CA THR A 23 -6.80 -20.57 -21.70
C THR A 23 -5.83 -19.52 -21.21
N ARG A 24 -5.52 -18.51 -22.06
CA ARG A 24 -4.60 -17.41 -21.77
C ARG A 24 -5.10 -16.67 -20.51
N MET A 25 -4.64 -17.13 -19.33
CA MET A 25 -5.06 -16.57 -18.05
C MET A 25 -4.71 -15.09 -18.02
N LYS A 26 -5.70 -14.25 -17.76
CA LYS A 26 -5.45 -12.81 -17.51
C LYS A 26 -4.54 -12.63 -16.33
N LYS A 27 -3.72 -11.61 -16.42
CA LYS A 27 -2.65 -11.29 -15.47
C LYS A 27 -2.94 -9.96 -14.79
N VAL A 28 -2.35 -9.79 -13.63
CA VAL A 28 -2.34 -8.54 -12.86
C VAL A 28 -1.09 -7.80 -13.24
N ASP A 29 -1.23 -6.62 -13.84
CA ASP A 29 -0.12 -5.70 -14.02
C ASP A 29 0.13 -4.93 -12.72
N VAL A 30 1.37 -4.57 -12.44
CA VAL A 30 1.78 -4.02 -11.15
C VAL A 30 2.49 -2.69 -11.32
N VAL A 31 2.16 -1.69 -10.51
CA VAL A 31 2.86 -0.41 -10.41
C VAL A 31 3.56 -0.30 -9.06
N LEU A 32 4.86 -0.09 -9.06
CA LEU A 32 5.71 -0.02 -7.87
C LEU A 32 6.62 1.21 -7.89
N GLY A 33 6.96 1.73 -6.70
CA GLY A 33 8.10 2.63 -6.53
C GLY A 33 9.39 1.83 -6.34
N LEU A 34 10.46 2.24 -6.99
CA LEU A 34 11.76 1.54 -6.95
C LEU A 34 12.77 2.14 -5.97
N GLN A 35 12.44 3.28 -5.35
CA GLN A 35 13.29 4.00 -4.41
C GLN A 35 12.69 3.96 -2.99
N TRP A 36 12.74 5.06 -2.25
CA TRP A 36 12.22 5.18 -0.87
C TRP A 36 10.82 5.80 -0.79
N GLY A 37 9.97 5.60 -1.79
CA GLY A 37 8.64 6.22 -1.88
C GLY A 37 8.66 7.60 -2.53
N ASP A 38 7.46 8.17 -2.68
CA ASP A 38 7.27 9.51 -3.26
C ASP A 38 7.76 9.67 -4.71
N GLU A 39 7.88 8.56 -5.47
CA GLU A 39 8.31 8.56 -6.87
C GLU A 39 7.26 9.16 -7.83
N GLY A 40 6.04 9.43 -7.36
CA GLY A 40 4.96 9.97 -8.17
C GLY A 40 4.04 8.90 -8.76
N LYS A 41 3.92 7.75 -8.08
CA LYS A 41 3.07 6.63 -8.50
C LYS A 41 1.64 7.04 -8.85
N GLY A 42 1.01 7.91 -8.06
CA GLY A 42 -0.37 8.35 -8.31
C GLY A 42 -0.58 8.95 -9.70
N LYS A 43 0.34 9.77 -10.21
CA LYS A 43 0.27 10.32 -11.57
C LYS A 43 0.35 9.23 -12.64
N VAL A 44 1.22 8.24 -12.45
CA VAL A 44 1.37 7.13 -13.40
C VAL A 44 0.12 6.25 -13.38
N VAL A 45 -0.41 5.94 -12.20
CA VAL A 45 -1.64 5.15 -12.08
C VAL A 45 -2.80 5.88 -12.75
N ASP A 46 -2.94 7.19 -12.57
CA ASP A 46 -3.99 7.98 -13.24
C ASP A 46 -3.90 7.90 -14.77
N VAL A 47 -2.68 7.99 -15.32
CA VAL A 47 -2.45 7.83 -16.76
C VAL A 47 -2.75 6.41 -17.25
N LEU A 48 -2.46 5.39 -16.46
CA LEU A 48 -2.67 3.99 -16.84
C LEU A 48 -4.11 3.52 -16.63
N THR A 49 -4.83 4.08 -15.65
CA THR A 49 -6.19 3.64 -15.25
C THR A 49 -7.19 3.48 -16.42
N PRO A 50 -7.19 4.30 -17.51
CA PRO A 50 -8.11 4.10 -18.62
C PRO A 50 -8.00 2.72 -19.30
N ALA A 51 -6.84 2.06 -19.20
CA ALA A 51 -6.61 0.73 -19.78
C ALA A 51 -7.03 -0.41 -18.84
N TYR A 52 -7.41 -0.10 -17.60
CA TYR A 52 -7.69 -1.11 -16.57
C TYR A 52 -9.11 -0.96 -16.00
N ARG A 53 -9.83 -2.08 -15.99
CA ARG A 53 -11.17 -2.16 -15.38
C ARG A 53 -11.10 -2.21 -13.85
N VAL A 54 -10.07 -2.86 -13.30
CA VAL A 54 -9.91 -3.08 -11.87
C VAL A 54 -8.61 -2.46 -11.38
N ILE A 55 -8.69 -1.63 -10.34
CA ILE A 55 -7.53 -1.07 -9.65
C ILE A 55 -7.51 -1.59 -8.21
N ALA A 56 -6.40 -2.20 -7.78
CA ALA A 56 -6.33 -2.87 -6.49
C ALA A 56 -5.13 -2.42 -5.66
N ARG A 57 -5.37 -1.99 -4.42
CA ARG A 57 -4.31 -1.75 -3.42
C ARG A 57 -4.02 -3.05 -2.70
N PHE A 58 -2.75 -3.45 -2.61
CA PHE A 58 -2.36 -4.75 -2.07
C PHE A 58 -1.61 -4.67 -0.74
N GLN A 59 -1.08 -3.53 -0.34
CA GLN A 59 -0.33 -3.36 0.91
C GLN A 59 -0.32 -1.90 1.38
N GLY A 60 0.26 -1.64 2.57
CA GLY A 60 0.31 -0.32 3.17
C GLY A 60 -0.99 0.04 3.88
N GLY A 61 -1.24 1.31 4.03
CA GLY A 61 -2.40 1.83 4.73
C GLY A 61 -2.44 3.36 4.64
N PRO A 62 -3.01 4.06 5.61
CA PRO A 62 -3.16 5.51 5.59
C PRO A 62 -1.85 6.30 5.69
N ASN A 63 -0.69 5.63 5.85
CA ASN A 63 0.63 6.25 5.74
C ASN A 63 1.01 6.63 4.31
N ALA A 64 0.33 6.07 3.29
CA ALA A 64 0.46 6.51 1.91
C ALA A 64 -0.27 7.85 1.69
N GLY A 65 0.19 8.63 0.72
CA GLY A 65 -0.50 9.83 0.24
C GLY A 65 -0.28 9.94 -1.26
N HIS A 66 -1.29 9.58 -2.06
CA HIS A 66 -1.27 9.68 -3.51
C HIS A 66 -1.99 10.95 -3.94
N SER A 67 -1.23 11.96 -4.38
CA SER A 67 -1.83 13.19 -4.90
C SER A 67 -2.25 13.01 -6.34
N LEU A 68 -3.51 13.26 -6.63
CA LEU A 68 -4.12 13.22 -7.94
C LEU A 68 -4.75 14.57 -8.28
N HIS A 69 -4.82 14.88 -9.56
CA HIS A 69 -5.56 16.05 -10.07
C HIS A 69 -6.66 15.54 -10.97
N PHE A 70 -7.90 15.80 -10.57
CA PHE A 70 -9.08 15.41 -11.31
C PHE A 70 -10.04 16.61 -11.41
N GLU A 71 -10.47 16.93 -12.61
CA GLU A 71 -11.36 18.08 -12.91
C GLU A 71 -10.94 19.42 -12.27
N GLY A 72 -9.61 19.67 -12.29
CA GLY A 72 -9.05 20.91 -11.73
C GLY A 72 -8.89 20.93 -10.21
N LYS A 73 -9.36 19.90 -9.49
CA LYS A 73 -9.19 19.74 -8.06
C LYS A 73 -8.03 18.80 -7.73
N LYS A 74 -7.38 19.06 -6.59
CA LYS A 74 -6.33 18.19 -6.06
C LYS A 74 -6.92 17.31 -4.96
N TYR A 75 -6.74 16.00 -5.10
CA TYR A 75 -7.10 15.00 -4.10
C TYR A 75 -5.85 14.33 -3.54
N VAL A 76 -5.91 13.92 -2.28
CA VAL A 76 -4.86 13.11 -1.64
C VAL A 76 -5.51 11.83 -1.15
N LEU A 77 -5.32 10.74 -1.89
CA LEU A 77 -5.83 9.42 -1.50
C LEU A 77 -4.83 8.71 -0.59
N HIS A 78 -5.32 8.10 0.47
CA HIS A 78 -4.52 7.35 1.44
C HIS A 78 -4.71 5.85 1.28
N THR A 79 -5.95 5.37 1.28
CA THR A 79 -6.29 3.95 1.29
C THR A 79 -7.05 3.53 0.03
N ILE A 80 -7.90 4.42 -0.49
CA ILE A 80 -8.70 4.16 -1.69
C ILE A 80 -7.79 4.08 -2.92
N PRO A 81 -8.02 3.09 -3.83
CA PRO A 81 -7.28 3.00 -5.09
C PRO A 81 -7.52 4.22 -6.00
N SER A 82 -6.49 4.60 -6.77
CA SER A 82 -6.53 5.80 -7.63
C SER A 82 -7.52 5.71 -8.79
N GLY A 83 -8.08 4.53 -9.07
CA GLY A 83 -9.11 4.33 -10.08
C GLY A 83 -10.50 4.85 -9.71
N ILE A 84 -10.71 5.30 -8.48
CA ILE A 84 -12.04 5.68 -7.96
C ILE A 84 -12.72 6.79 -8.76
N PHE A 85 -11.96 7.67 -9.41
CA PHE A 85 -12.45 8.78 -10.22
C PHE A 85 -13.03 8.34 -11.57
N ARG A 86 -12.74 7.12 -12.01
CA ARG A 86 -13.16 6.63 -13.34
C ARG A 86 -14.51 5.94 -13.29
N ASP A 87 -15.37 6.28 -14.23
CA ASP A 87 -16.64 5.61 -14.38
C ASP A 87 -16.45 4.16 -14.82
N GLY A 88 -17.29 3.30 -14.26
CA GLY A 88 -17.25 1.89 -14.53
C GLY A 88 -16.04 1.14 -13.98
N SER A 89 -15.10 1.79 -13.28
CA SER A 89 -13.99 1.09 -12.61
C SER A 89 -14.46 0.31 -11.39
N VAL A 90 -13.72 -0.75 -11.06
CA VAL A 90 -13.84 -1.51 -9.81
C VAL A 90 -12.57 -1.27 -8.99
N ASN A 91 -12.73 -0.80 -7.76
CA ASN A 91 -11.61 -0.48 -6.89
C ASN A 91 -11.58 -1.46 -5.71
N VAL A 92 -10.44 -2.10 -5.48
CA VAL A 92 -10.30 -3.15 -4.47
C VAL A 92 -9.27 -2.75 -3.41
N ILE A 93 -9.69 -2.74 -2.14
CA ILE A 93 -8.77 -2.73 -1.02
C ILE A 93 -8.51 -4.18 -0.63
N GLY A 94 -7.31 -4.67 -0.91
CA GLY A 94 -6.90 -6.06 -0.69
C GLY A 94 -6.60 -6.39 0.77
N ASN A 95 -6.44 -7.67 1.06
CA ASN A 95 -6.18 -8.17 2.41
C ASN A 95 -4.81 -7.79 2.99
N GLY A 96 -3.88 -7.35 2.15
CA GLY A 96 -2.57 -6.86 2.62
C GLY A 96 -2.60 -5.44 3.16
N VAL A 97 -3.66 -4.67 2.90
CA VAL A 97 -3.84 -3.30 3.39
C VAL A 97 -4.27 -3.31 4.86
N VAL A 98 -3.79 -2.32 5.62
CA VAL A 98 -4.30 -2.03 6.98
C VAL A 98 -5.14 -0.75 6.95
N ILE A 99 -6.31 -0.79 7.58
CA ILE A 99 -7.36 0.20 7.42
C ILE A 99 -7.63 0.92 8.74
N ASP A 100 -7.49 2.24 8.73
CA ASP A 100 -7.98 3.11 9.79
C ASP A 100 -9.41 3.58 9.41
N PRO A 101 -10.43 3.15 10.15
CA PRO A 101 -11.82 3.48 9.85
C PRO A 101 -12.14 4.99 9.83
N VAL A 102 -11.45 5.77 10.68
CA VAL A 102 -11.62 7.22 10.71
C VAL A 102 -11.11 7.84 9.42
N ILE A 103 -9.85 7.55 9.07
CA ILE A 103 -9.20 8.12 7.88
C ILE A 103 -9.91 7.66 6.60
N LEU A 104 -10.30 6.40 6.52
CA LEU A 104 -11.03 5.90 5.35
C LEU A 104 -12.41 6.55 5.22
N SER A 105 -13.12 6.77 6.33
CA SER A 105 -14.43 7.46 6.31
C SER A 105 -14.31 8.92 5.91
N GLU A 106 -13.27 9.62 6.37
CA GLU A 106 -12.98 11.00 5.96
C GLU A 106 -12.65 11.08 4.46
N GLU A 107 -11.86 10.14 3.96
CA GLU A 107 -11.50 10.04 2.54
C GLU A 107 -12.75 9.77 1.66
N ILE A 108 -13.62 8.85 2.09
CA ILE A 108 -14.89 8.55 1.43
C ILE A 108 -15.80 9.79 1.42
N ALA A 109 -15.99 10.44 2.56
CA ALA A 109 -16.87 11.61 2.68
C ALA A 109 -16.40 12.76 1.79
N GLY A 110 -15.09 12.99 1.68
CA GLY A 110 -14.53 13.99 0.77
C GLY A 110 -14.81 13.69 -0.69
N LEU A 111 -14.72 12.44 -1.11
CA LEU A 111 -15.00 12.02 -2.49
C LEU A 111 -16.52 12.10 -2.80
N GLU A 112 -17.35 11.63 -1.88
CA GLU A 112 -18.83 11.68 -2.04
C GLU A 112 -19.36 13.11 -2.07
N ALA A 113 -18.77 14.04 -1.30
CA ALA A 113 -19.11 15.46 -1.34
C ALA A 113 -18.83 16.09 -2.71
N ASP A 114 -17.89 15.55 -3.46
CA ASP A 114 -17.58 15.95 -4.84
C ASP A 114 -18.35 15.11 -5.90
N GLY A 115 -19.36 14.34 -5.47
CA GLY A 115 -20.27 13.59 -6.36
C GLY A 115 -19.70 12.26 -6.88
N ILE A 116 -18.60 11.76 -6.32
CA ILE A 116 -18.02 10.46 -6.73
C ILE A 116 -18.77 9.32 -6.05
N ASP A 117 -19.30 8.38 -6.82
CA ASP A 117 -19.92 7.16 -6.30
C ASP A 117 -18.85 6.21 -5.76
N VAL A 118 -18.49 6.40 -4.49
CA VAL A 118 -17.50 5.53 -3.83
C VAL A 118 -18.13 4.18 -3.48
N GLN A 119 -19.36 4.16 -3.00
CA GLN A 119 -20.04 2.94 -2.55
C GLN A 119 -20.25 1.94 -3.69
N GLY A 120 -20.64 2.40 -4.87
CA GLY A 120 -20.84 1.52 -6.04
C GLY A 120 -19.56 0.97 -6.63
N LYS A 121 -18.42 1.65 -6.42
CA LYS A 121 -17.14 1.33 -7.06
C LYS A 121 -16.12 0.63 -6.13
N LEU A 122 -16.29 0.69 -4.79
CA LEU A 122 -15.30 0.21 -3.83
C LEU A 122 -15.66 -1.16 -3.22
N LEU A 123 -14.72 -2.09 -3.32
CA LEU A 123 -14.76 -3.41 -2.70
C LEU A 123 -13.69 -3.51 -1.61
N ILE A 124 -14.05 -3.97 -0.42
CA ILE A 124 -13.12 -4.03 0.71
C ILE A 124 -12.94 -5.49 1.15
N SER A 125 -11.70 -5.95 1.23
CA SER A 125 -11.40 -7.31 1.70
C SER A 125 -11.81 -7.51 3.15
N LYS A 126 -12.61 -8.54 3.43
CA LYS A 126 -12.91 -8.98 4.82
C LYS A 126 -11.65 -9.30 5.61
N LYS A 127 -10.55 -9.68 4.94
CA LYS A 127 -9.28 -10.08 5.56
C LYS A 127 -8.31 -8.93 5.78
N ALA A 128 -8.60 -7.71 5.32
CA ALA A 128 -7.82 -6.53 5.65
C ALA A 128 -7.90 -6.23 7.16
N HIS A 129 -6.79 -5.82 7.77
CA HIS A 129 -6.73 -5.60 9.23
C HIS A 129 -7.12 -4.17 9.59
N LEU A 130 -7.79 -4.05 10.73
CA LEU A 130 -8.17 -2.77 11.33
C LEU A 130 -7.01 -2.17 12.13
N ILE A 131 -6.73 -0.90 11.88
CA ILE A 131 -5.90 -0.09 12.76
C ILE A 131 -6.79 0.37 13.92
N LEU A 132 -6.50 -0.06 15.14
CA LEU A 132 -7.21 0.36 16.33
C LEU A 132 -6.65 1.69 16.85
N PRO A 133 -7.42 2.46 17.63
CA PRO A 133 -6.92 3.64 18.36
C PRO A 133 -5.66 3.33 19.18
N THR A 134 -5.63 2.17 19.83
CA THR A 134 -4.48 1.70 20.60
C THR A 134 -3.23 1.40 19.76
N HIS A 135 -3.37 0.98 18.50
CA HIS A 135 -2.23 0.82 17.59
C HIS A 135 -1.52 2.17 17.35
N ARG A 136 -2.28 3.25 17.17
CA ARG A 136 -1.73 4.60 17.02
C ARG A 136 -0.99 5.06 18.27
N ALA A 137 -1.58 4.79 19.44
CA ALA A 137 -0.95 5.10 20.72
C ALA A 137 0.37 4.33 20.92
N ILE A 138 0.39 3.02 20.60
CA ILE A 138 1.61 2.20 20.68
C ILE A 138 2.67 2.72 19.70
N ASP A 139 2.30 3.08 18.47
CA ASP A 139 3.22 3.65 17.47
C ASP A 139 3.84 4.94 18.01
N ALA A 140 3.04 5.86 18.54
CA ALA A 140 3.49 7.11 19.11
C ALA A 140 4.41 6.90 20.35
N ALA A 141 3.99 6.06 21.30
CA ALA A 141 4.74 5.74 22.50
C ALA A 141 6.10 5.08 22.19
N SER A 142 6.08 4.07 21.31
CA SER A 142 7.28 3.37 20.87
C SER A 142 8.26 4.30 20.14
N GLU A 143 7.75 5.16 19.25
CA GLU A 143 8.60 6.11 18.53
C GLU A 143 9.17 7.18 19.47
N ALA A 144 8.40 7.66 20.45
CA ALA A 144 8.89 8.58 21.48
C ALA A 144 9.99 7.95 22.32
N ALA A 145 9.83 6.70 22.75
CA ALA A 145 10.80 5.98 23.57
C ALA A 145 12.16 5.74 22.88
N LYS A 146 12.20 5.70 21.54
CA LYS A 146 13.46 5.54 20.77
C LYS A 146 14.38 6.77 20.83
N GLY A 147 13.90 7.94 21.22
CA GLY A 147 14.71 9.15 21.35
C GLY A 147 15.44 9.50 20.05
N LYS A 148 16.78 9.43 20.05
CA LYS A 148 17.62 9.76 18.88
C LYS A 148 17.60 8.66 17.79
N THR A 149 17.14 7.46 18.10
CA THR A 149 17.09 6.32 17.16
C THR A 149 15.72 6.17 16.49
N LYS A 150 14.92 7.23 16.47
CA LYS A 150 13.61 7.26 15.81
C LYS A 150 13.71 6.83 14.34
N ILE A 151 12.77 5.99 13.93
CA ILE A 151 12.64 5.55 12.52
C ILE A 151 12.03 6.69 11.69
N GLY A 152 11.19 7.52 12.29
CA GLY A 152 10.43 8.56 11.63
C GLY A 152 9.05 8.08 11.22
N SER A 153 8.41 7.27 12.06
CA SER A 153 7.03 6.78 11.86
C SER A 153 6.06 7.92 11.55
N THR A 154 5.02 7.59 10.79
CA THR A 154 3.88 8.50 10.53
C THR A 154 2.90 8.57 11.68
N LEU A 155 3.11 7.82 12.76
CA LEU A 155 2.27 7.73 13.95
C LEU A 155 0.82 7.31 13.65
N LYS A 156 0.63 6.55 12.58
CA LYS A 156 -0.68 6.07 12.13
C LYS A 156 -0.96 4.62 12.53
N GLY A 157 -0.12 4.03 13.37
CA GLY A 157 -0.32 2.68 13.90
C GLY A 157 -0.03 1.55 12.92
N ILE A 158 0.68 1.81 11.83
CA ILE A 158 0.95 0.83 10.77
C ILE A 158 1.75 -0.36 11.30
N GLY A 159 2.90 -0.08 11.95
CA GLY A 159 3.77 -1.11 12.53
C GLY A 159 3.05 -2.02 13.52
N PRO A 160 2.45 -1.46 14.57
CA PRO A 160 1.69 -2.25 15.57
C PRO A 160 0.56 -3.09 14.96
N THR A 161 -0.13 -2.59 13.92
CA THR A 161 -1.18 -3.37 13.24
C THR A 161 -0.60 -4.58 12.49
N TYR A 162 0.54 -4.43 11.79
CA TYR A 162 1.21 -5.56 11.15
C TYR A 162 1.82 -6.52 12.18
N MET A 163 2.28 -6.05 13.34
CA MET A 163 2.68 -6.92 14.45
C MET A 163 1.52 -7.82 14.90
N ASP A 164 0.34 -7.26 15.10
CA ASP A 164 -0.84 -8.05 15.47
C ASP A 164 -1.34 -8.95 14.35
N LYS A 165 -1.24 -8.53 13.09
CA LYS A 165 -1.52 -9.39 11.93
C LYS A 165 -0.65 -10.64 11.95
N THR A 166 0.66 -10.47 12.09
CA THR A 166 1.62 -11.58 12.12
C THR A 166 1.51 -12.39 13.41
N GLY A 167 1.25 -11.72 14.53
CA GLY A 167 0.98 -12.32 15.84
C GLY A 167 -0.39 -13.01 15.95
N ARG A 168 -1.24 -12.91 14.92
CA ARG A 168 -2.59 -13.55 14.85
C ARG A 168 -3.56 -13.05 15.93
N ASN A 169 -3.42 -11.78 16.33
CA ASN A 169 -4.25 -11.13 17.34
C ASN A 169 -5.18 -10.06 16.74
N GLY A 170 -4.84 -9.54 15.56
CA GLY A 170 -5.49 -8.38 14.97
C GLY A 170 -6.96 -8.62 14.60
N LEU A 171 -7.74 -7.56 14.63
CA LEU A 171 -9.10 -7.53 14.10
C LEU A 171 -9.07 -7.27 12.59
N ARG A 172 -10.00 -7.90 11.88
CA ARG A 172 -10.18 -7.77 10.43
C ARG A 172 -11.47 -7.03 10.10
N ILE A 173 -11.55 -6.49 8.91
CA ILE A 173 -12.78 -5.85 8.41
C ILE A 173 -13.98 -6.79 8.48
N GLY A 174 -13.81 -8.08 8.19
CA GLY A 174 -14.91 -9.06 8.29
C GLY A 174 -15.46 -9.23 9.71
N ASP A 175 -14.70 -8.87 10.73
CA ASP A 175 -15.14 -8.99 12.13
C ASP A 175 -16.19 -7.94 12.52
N ILE A 176 -16.25 -6.79 11.79
CA ILE A 176 -17.15 -5.68 12.15
C ILE A 176 -18.65 -6.05 12.08
N VAL A 177 -18.98 -7.09 11.34
CA VAL A 177 -20.35 -7.60 11.23
C VAL A 177 -20.64 -8.77 12.17
N SER A 178 -19.66 -9.19 12.99
CA SER A 178 -19.83 -10.23 13.99
C SER A 178 -20.49 -9.68 15.26
N PRO A 179 -21.42 -10.38 15.88
CA PRO A 179 -21.97 -9.98 17.18
C PRO A 179 -20.91 -9.94 18.30
N GLU A 180 -19.81 -10.68 18.16
CA GLU A 180 -18.70 -10.73 19.10
C GLU A 180 -17.67 -9.61 18.92
N PHE A 181 -17.89 -8.71 17.96
CA PHE A 181 -16.90 -7.68 17.58
C PHE A 181 -16.49 -6.82 18.79
N GLY A 182 -17.46 -6.34 19.58
CA GLY A 182 -17.19 -5.50 20.74
C GLY A 182 -16.34 -6.20 21.80
N GLU A 183 -16.63 -7.47 22.08
CA GLU A 183 -15.84 -8.28 23.03
C GLU A 183 -14.41 -8.50 22.54
N ARG A 184 -14.24 -8.86 21.26
CA ARG A 184 -12.92 -9.05 20.65
C ARG A 184 -12.10 -7.75 20.64
N TYR A 185 -12.76 -6.61 20.35
CA TYR A 185 -12.14 -5.29 20.44
C TYR A 185 -11.67 -5.00 21.87
N GLY A 186 -12.52 -5.21 22.88
CA GLY A 186 -12.18 -4.98 24.28
C GLY A 186 -10.99 -5.80 24.74
N ARG A 187 -10.94 -7.10 24.42
CA ARG A 187 -9.80 -7.97 24.74
C ARG A 187 -8.48 -7.47 24.12
N LEU A 188 -8.52 -7.07 22.85
CA LEU A 188 -7.31 -6.57 22.18
C LEU A 188 -6.89 -5.21 22.73
N LYS A 189 -7.85 -4.32 23.01
CA LYS A 189 -7.60 -3.04 23.66
C LYS A 189 -6.90 -3.21 25.00
N GLU A 190 -7.40 -4.11 25.87
CA GLU A 190 -6.79 -4.39 27.19
C GLU A 190 -5.35 -4.89 27.06
N LYS A 191 -5.08 -5.81 26.13
CA LYS A 191 -3.72 -6.25 25.80
C LYS A 191 -2.82 -5.06 25.45
N HIS A 192 -3.29 -4.16 24.60
CA HIS A 192 -2.55 -2.98 24.18
C HIS A 192 -2.32 -1.98 25.30
N LEU A 193 -3.33 -1.77 26.16
CA LEU A 193 -3.17 -0.93 27.35
C LEU A 193 -2.14 -1.51 28.31
N GLY A 194 -2.06 -2.85 28.41
CA GLY A 194 -1.01 -3.54 29.14
C GLY A 194 0.40 -3.24 28.59
N LEU A 195 0.54 -3.20 27.27
CA LEU A 195 1.82 -2.81 26.61
C LEU A 195 2.12 -1.33 26.81
N LEU A 196 1.13 -0.46 26.67
CA LEU A 196 1.28 0.99 26.81
C LEU A 196 1.72 1.40 28.21
N ARG A 197 1.35 0.66 29.26
CA ARG A 197 1.83 0.88 30.63
C ARG A 197 3.36 0.72 30.79
N GLN A 198 4.04 0.10 29.83
CA GLN A 198 5.50 -0.02 29.83
C GLN A 198 6.20 1.23 29.29
N TYR A 199 5.44 2.15 28.68
CA TYR A 199 5.96 3.42 28.16
C TYR A 199 5.52 4.55 29.07
N ASP A 200 6.42 5.47 29.37
CA ASP A 200 6.08 6.75 30.01
C ASP A 200 5.52 7.71 28.95
N TYR A 201 4.30 7.43 28.51
CA TYR A 201 3.64 8.17 27.43
C TYR A 201 2.16 8.36 27.77
N PRO A 202 1.66 9.62 27.80
CA PRO A 202 0.27 9.89 28.07
C PRO A 202 -0.62 9.35 26.96
N VAL A 203 -1.66 8.62 27.32
CA VAL A 203 -2.60 8.00 26.36
C VAL A 203 -4.01 8.43 26.68
N ASP A 204 -4.62 9.21 25.80
CA ASP A 204 -6.06 9.46 25.76
C ASP A 204 -6.61 8.96 24.43
N LEU A 205 -7.55 8.04 24.50
CA LEU A 205 -8.16 7.42 23.33
C LEU A 205 -9.60 7.92 23.10
N THR A 206 -10.17 8.67 24.04
CA THR A 206 -11.62 8.90 24.17
C THR A 206 -12.25 9.44 22.89
N ASP A 207 -11.74 10.55 22.38
CA ASP A 207 -12.30 11.19 21.18
C ASP A 207 -12.04 10.39 19.91
N TYR A 208 -10.83 9.81 19.80
CA TYR A 208 -10.48 9.03 18.61
C TYR A 208 -11.21 7.69 18.56
N GLU A 209 -11.40 7.05 19.69
CA GLU A 209 -12.15 5.80 19.80
C GLU A 209 -13.61 5.99 19.40
N LYS A 210 -14.25 7.10 19.84
CA LYS A 210 -15.61 7.45 19.41
C LYS A 210 -15.70 7.56 17.89
N LYS A 211 -14.85 8.37 17.26
CA LYS A 211 -14.78 8.53 15.80
C LYS A 211 -14.47 7.20 15.10
N TRP A 212 -13.65 6.34 15.74
CA TRP A 212 -13.30 5.05 15.20
C TRP A 212 -14.51 4.13 15.09
N PHE A 213 -15.37 4.08 16.11
CA PHE A 213 -16.63 3.31 16.07
C PHE A 213 -17.62 3.92 15.06
N GLU A 214 -17.71 5.24 14.95
CA GLU A 214 -18.49 5.90 13.89
C GLU A 214 -17.98 5.48 12.49
N GLY A 215 -16.67 5.42 12.32
CA GLY A 215 -16.03 4.91 11.08
C GLY A 215 -16.36 3.44 10.82
N ILE A 216 -16.37 2.58 11.85
CA ILE A 216 -16.79 1.18 11.74
C ILE A 216 -18.23 1.08 11.21
N GLU A 217 -19.17 1.86 11.76
CA GLU A 217 -20.55 1.85 11.28
C GLU A 217 -20.65 2.32 9.81
N ASN A 218 -19.89 3.34 9.43
CA ASN A 218 -19.84 3.78 8.05
C ASN A 218 -19.31 2.69 7.09
N LEU A 219 -18.33 1.90 7.51
CA LEU A 219 -17.76 0.85 6.67
C LEU A 219 -18.72 -0.33 6.44
N LYS A 220 -19.71 -0.56 7.29
CA LYS A 220 -20.71 -1.63 7.12
C LYS A 220 -21.57 -1.47 5.87
N ARG A 221 -21.70 -0.26 5.32
CA ARG A 221 -22.46 0.00 4.07
C ARG A 221 -21.76 -0.48 2.81
N PHE A 222 -20.45 -0.75 2.88
CA PHE A 222 -19.66 -1.17 1.74
C PHE A 222 -19.74 -2.68 1.50
N ARG A 223 -19.46 -3.07 0.26
CA ARG A 223 -19.39 -4.48 -0.13
C ARG A 223 -18.11 -5.10 0.40
N LEU A 224 -18.23 -5.91 1.46
CA LEU A 224 -17.13 -6.69 2.03
C LEU A 224 -16.99 -8.01 1.27
N ILE A 225 -15.77 -8.27 0.73
CA ILE A 225 -15.50 -9.40 -0.16
C ILE A 225 -14.45 -10.35 0.42
N ASP A 226 -14.51 -11.61 0.02
CA ASP A 226 -13.40 -12.56 0.12
C ASP A 226 -12.49 -12.30 -1.08
N SER A 227 -11.45 -11.46 -0.86
CA SER A 227 -10.68 -10.83 -1.94
C SER A 227 -10.02 -11.84 -2.87
N GLU A 228 -9.49 -12.94 -2.35
CA GLU A 228 -8.87 -14.00 -3.15
C GLU A 228 -9.85 -14.64 -4.14
N HIS A 229 -11.13 -14.79 -3.76
CA HIS A 229 -12.16 -15.29 -4.67
C HIS A 229 -12.63 -14.22 -5.65
N ALA A 230 -12.88 -13.01 -5.15
CA ALA A 230 -13.39 -11.91 -5.98
C ALA A 230 -12.38 -11.47 -7.04
N VAL A 231 -11.10 -11.28 -6.65
CA VAL A 231 -10.02 -10.86 -7.55
C VAL A 231 -9.76 -11.91 -8.65
N ASN A 232 -9.68 -13.20 -8.29
CA ASN A 232 -9.46 -14.25 -9.28
C ASN A 232 -10.66 -14.39 -10.22
N ARG A 233 -11.91 -14.25 -9.73
CA ARG A 233 -13.11 -14.24 -10.57
C ARG A 233 -13.07 -13.07 -11.57
N LEU A 234 -12.76 -11.85 -11.12
CA LEU A 234 -12.64 -10.70 -12.02
C LEU A 234 -11.62 -10.94 -13.13
N LEU A 235 -10.49 -11.57 -12.80
CA LEU A 235 -9.47 -11.95 -13.79
C LEU A 235 -9.99 -13.04 -14.77
N ASP A 236 -10.74 -14.02 -14.26
CA ASP A 236 -11.31 -15.10 -15.08
C ASP A 236 -12.43 -14.59 -16.00
N GLU A 237 -13.13 -13.52 -15.60
CA GLU A 237 -14.11 -12.76 -16.40
C GLU A 237 -13.45 -11.80 -17.42
N ASP A 238 -12.18 -12.00 -17.74
CA ASP A 238 -11.40 -11.24 -18.73
C ASP A 238 -11.17 -9.76 -18.41
N ASN A 239 -11.33 -9.33 -17.13
CA ASN A 239 -11.06 -7.96 -16.75
C ASN A 239 -9.54 -7.68 -16.68
N THR A 240 -9.15 -6.49 -17.16
CA THR A 240 -7.80 -5.95 -16.96
C THR A 240 -7.64 -5.44 -15.54
N MET A 241 -6.52 -5.77 -14.87
CA MET A 241 -6.29 -5.40 -13.48
C MET A 241 -4.91 -4.78 -13.28
N LEU A 242 -4.87 -3.65 -12.55
CA LEU A 242 -3.66 -2.98 -12.11
C LEU A 242 -3.56 -3.04 -10.59
N ALA A 243 -2.48 -3.62 -10.08
CA ALA A 243 -2.14 -3.58 -8.66
C ALA A 243 -1.29 -2.33 -8.36
N GLU A 244 -1.83 -1.46 -7.52
CA GLU A 244 -1.23 -0.20 -7.14
C GLU A 244 -0.47 -0.35 -5.82
N GLY A 245 0.87 -0.23 -5.86
CA GLY A 245 1.74 -0.27 -4.69
C GLY A 245 1.79 1.05 -3.93
N ALA A 246 2.12 0.98 -2.67
CA ALA A 246 2.40 2.11 -1.80
C ALA A 246 3.87 2.07 -1.35
N GLN A 247 4.39 3.20 -0.88
CA GLN A 247 5.80 3.39 -0.50
C GLN A 247 6.76 3.08 -1.68
N GLY A 248 7.90 2.44 -1.44
CA GLY A 248 8.87 2.08 -2.47
C GLY A 248 9.68 0.85 -2.06
N SER A 249 10.37 0.23 -3.02
CA SER A 249 11.07 -1.05 -2.83
C SER A 249 12.14 -1.01 -1.74
N MET A 250 12.84 0.12 -1.60
CA MET A 250 13.85 0.30 -0.56
C MET A 250 13.26 0.47 0.85
N LEU A 251 11.92 0.52 0.98
CA LEU A 251 11.19 0.52 2.24
C LEU A 251 10.51 -0.83 2.54
N ASP A 252 10.75 -1.87 1.75
CA ASP A 252 10.22 -3.21 1.99
C ASP A 252 10.70 -3.77 3.34
N ILE A 253 9.81 -4.46 4.06
CA ILE A 253 10.11 -4.99 5.41
C ILE A 253 11.26 -6.00 5.39
N ASP A 254 11.36 -6.83 4.35
CA ASP A 254 12.34 -7.90 4.26
C ASP A 254 13.61 -7.47 3.50
N PHE A 255 13.45 -6.75 2.39
CA PHE A 255 14.50 -6.47 1.42
C PHE A 255 14.87 -4.98 1.30
N GLY A 256 14.23 -4.12 2.08
CA GLY A 256 14.55 -2.69 2.16
C GLY A 256 15.73 -2.38 3.09
N THR A 257 15.91 -1.09 3.39
CA THR A 257 16.98 -0.58 4.26
C THR A 257 16.65 -0.76 5.74
N TYR A 258 16.43 -1.99 6.19
CA TYR A 258 16.10 -2.34 7.58
C TYR A 258 17.11 -1.76 8.58
N PRO A 259 16.69 -1.23 9.75
CA PRO A 259 15.31 -1.18 10.28
C PRO A 259 14.49 0.03 9.80
N PHE A 260 15.01 0.86 8.92
CA PHE A 260 14.38 2.09 8.43
C PHE A 260 13.47 1.79 7.22
N VAL A 261 12.45 0.99 7.45
CA VAL A 261 11.51 0.46 6.45
C VAL A 261 10.06 0.62 6.92
N THR A 262 9.11 0.36 6.03
CA THR A 262 7.71 0.17 6.42
C THR A 262 7.47 -1.29 6.84
N SER A 263 6.40 -1.55 7.56
CA SER A 263 6.07 -2.89 8.07
C SER A 263 5.32 -3.77 7.06
N SER A 264 5.33 -3.42 5.79
CA SER A 264 4.64 -4.17 4.74
C SER A 264 5.57 -4.57 3.59
N ASN A 265 5.17 -5.60 2.84
CA ASN A 265 5.88 -6.04 1.64
C ASN A 265 5.52 -5.12 0.46
N THR A 266 6.44 -4.21 0.11
CA THR A 266 6.27 -3.22 -0.96
C THR A 266 6.68 -3.73 -2.32
N LEU A 267 7.35 -4.88 -2.38
CA LEU A 267 7.80 -5.52 -3.61
C LEU A 267 6.64 -6.18 -4.38
N CYS A 268 6.91 -6.55 -5.62
CA CYS A 268 5.96 -7.24 -6.50
C CYS A 268 5.38 -8.52 -5.87
N ALA A 269 6.18 -9.28 -5.12
CA ALA A 269 5.72 -10.47 -4.39
C ALA A 269 4.57 -10.16 -3.39
N GLY A 270 4.52 -8.94 -2.86
CA GLY A 270 3.44 -8.47 -1.99
C GLY A 270 2.06 -8.46 -2.65
N VAL A 271 2.00 -8.38 -3.97
CA VAL A 271 0.73 -8.48 -4.74
C VAL A 271 0.10 -9.86 -4.55
N CYS A 272 0.91 -10.91 -4.60
CA CYS A 272 0.42 -12.28 -4.46
C CYS A 272 -0.24 -12.51 -3.10
N THR A 273 0.39 -12.10 -2.02
CA THR A 273 -0.13 -12.24 -0.67
C THR A 273 -1.20 -11.22 -0.32
N GLY A 274 -1.11 -10.00 -0.86
CA GLY A 274 -1.99 -8.89 -0.56
C GLY A 274 -3.33 -8.89 -1.31
N LEU A 275 -3.43 -9.61 -2.43
CA LEU A 275 -4.67 -9.79 -3.20
C LEU A 275 -5.15 -11.25 -3.23
N GLY A 276 -4.29 -12.21 -2.91
CA GLY A 276 -4.60 -13.64 -3.01
C GLY A 276 -4.54 -14.17 -4.45
N VAL A 277 -3.53 -13.74 -5.22
CA VAL A 277 -3.30 -14.20 -6.60
C VAL A 277 -2.05 -15.06 -6.69
N ALA A 278 -2.07 -16.03 -7.61
CA ALA A 278 -0.91 -16.89 -7.84
C ALA A 278 0.25 -16.09 -8.48
N PRO A 279 1.53 -16.42 -8.18
CA PRO A 279 2.69 -15.77 -8.82
C PRO A 279 2.65 -15.82 -10.35
N SER A 280 2.14 -16.91 -10.93
CA SER A 280 1.96 -17.06 -12.39
C SER A 280 0.97 -16.08 -13.01
N ARG A 281 0.13 -15.43 -12.19
CA ARG A 281 -0.81 -14.39 -12.61
C ARG A 281 -0.22 -12.99 -12.63
N ILE A 282 1.05 -12.79 -12.25
CA ILE A 282 1.72 -11.50 -12.39
C ILE A 282 2.04 -11.25 -13.86
N GLY A 283 1.67 -10.07 -14.35
CA GLY A 283 1.87 -9.59 -15.71
C GLY A 283 3.06 -8.64 -15.83
N ASN A 284 2.81 -7.45 -16.42
CA ASN A 284 3.80 -6.41 -16.51
C ASN A 284 4.07 -5.78 -15.15
N VAL A 285 5.32 -5.46 -14.88
CA VAL A 285 5.74 -4.76 -13.66
C VAL A 285 6.35 -3.42 -14.04
N TYR A 286 5.58 -2.35 -13.82
CA TYR A 286 5.97 -0.97 -14.07
C TYR A 286 6.71 -0.42 -12.85
N GLY A 287 8.02 -0.28 -12.98
CA GLY A 287 8.88 0.29 -11.95
C GLY A 287 9.03 1.80 -12.11
N ILE A 288 8.58 2.57 -11.12
CA ILE A 288 8.63 4.03 -11.13
C ILE A 288 9.82 4.50 -10.29
N PHE A 289 10.61 5.41 -10.84
CA PHE A 289 11.70 6.06 -10.14
C PHE A 289 11.83 7.53 -10.55
N LYS A 290 12.40 8.36 -9.69
CA LYS A 290 12.76 9.73 -10.03
C LYS A 290 14.16 9.76 -10.65
N ALA A 291 14.42 10.74 -11.47
CA ALA A 291 15.75 11.01 -12.04
C ALA A 291 16.83 11.33 -10.97
N TYR A 292 16.42 11.50 -9.73
CA TYR A 292 17.23 11.68 -8.53
C TYR A 292 16.58 10.89 -7.36
N CYS A 293 17.23 10.82 -6.22
CA CYS A 293 16.67 10.15 -5.06
C CYS A 293 16.09 11.12 -4.03
N THR A 294 15.02 10.69 -3.35
CA THR A 294 14.49 11.40 -2.18
C THR A 294 14.16 10.42 -1.07
N ARG A 295 14.31 10.86 0.19
CA ARG A 295 13.95 10.05 1.35
C ARG A 295 13.28 10.90 2.44
N VAL A 296 12.26 10.35 3.07
CA VAL A 296 11.65 10.89 4.30
C VAL A 296 12.08 10.02 5.47
N GLY A 297 12.35 10.64 6.63
CA GLY A 297 12.77 9.93 7.84
C GLY A 297 14.24 9.56 7.87
N SER A 298 14.60 8.74 8.85
CA SER A 298 15.96 8.32 9.12
C SER A 298 16.41 7.17 8.20
N GLY A 299 17.67 6.79 8.34
CA GLY A 299 18.25 5.66 7.64
C GLY A 299 19.22 6.03 6.52
N PRO A 300 19.87 5.02 5.91
CA PRO A 300 20.93 5.23 4.92
C PRO A 300 20.39 5.87 3.65
N PHE A 301 21.18 6.82 3.13
CA PHE A 301 20.93 7.46 1.85
C PHE A 301 22.30 7.79 1.22
N PRO A 302 22.91 6.82 0.50
CA PRO A 302 24.32 6.92 0.06
C PRO A 302 24.61 8.12 -0.83
N THR A 303 23.65 8.57 -1.63
CA THR A 303 23.79 9.69 -2.57
C THR A 303 23.24 11.01 -2.03
N GLU A 304 22.92 11.10 -0.73
CA GLU A 304 22.39 12.32 -0.11
C GLU A 304 23.31 13.52 -0.30
N LEU A 305 22.71 14.67 -0.57
CA LEU A 305 23.39 15.94 -0.71
C LEU A 305 23.07 16.88 0.44
N PHE A 306 24.12 17.50 0.99
CA PHE A 306 24.03 18.47 2.07
C PHE A 306 24.46 19.88 1.62
N ASP A 307 24.66 20.04 0.32
CA ASP A 307 25.11 21.24 -0.35
C ASP A 307 23.97 21.99 -1.07
N GLU A 308 24.34 23.03 -1.82
CA GLU A 308 23.41 23.84 -2.59
C GLU A 308 22.66 23.04 -3.67
N ASP A 309 23.29 22.01 -4.24
CA ASP A 309 22.64 21.13 -5.23
C ASP A 309 21.47 20.37 -4.59
N GLY A 310 21.64 19.86 -3.38
CA GLY A 310 20.59 19.17 -2.64
C GLY A 310 19.41 20.08 -2.28
N GLU A 311 19.70 21.31 -1.85
CA GLU A 311 18.65 22.30 -1.58
C GLU A 311 17.93 22.74 -2.85
N ARG A 312 18.66 22.96 -3.94
CA ARG A 312 18.11 23.30 -5.24
C ARG A 312 17.17 22.21 -5.79
N MET A 313 17.57 20.93 -5.69
CA MET A 313 16.70 19.79 -6.02
C MET A 313 15.40 19.82 -5.19
N ARG A 314 15.49 20.11 -3.90
CA ARG A 314 14.33 20.18 -3.02
C ARG A 314 13.37 21.27 -3.42
N GLN A 315 13.87 22.47 -3.71
CA GLN A 315 13.03 23.62 -4.05
C GLN A 315 12.39 23.45 -5.44
N ILE A 316 13.17 23.16 -6.47
CA ILE A 316 12.67 22.98 -7.84
C ILE A 316 11.70 21.77 -7.90
N GLY A 317 12.09 20.68 -7.24
CA GLY A 317 11.29 19.45 -7.19
C GLY A 317 10.07 19.54 -6.28
N MET A 318 9.91 20.62 -5.50
CA MET A 318 8.87 20.76 -4.46
C MET A 318 8.86 19.54 -3.53
N GLU A 319 10.05 19.13 -3.07
CA GLU A 319 10.24 17.91 -2.31
C GLU A 319 9.90 18.10 -0.83
N PHE A 320 8.58 18.22 -0.58
CA PHE A 320 7.98 18.33 0.74
C PHE A 320 6.91 17.25 0.89
N GLY A 321 6.73 16.74 2.10
CA GLY A 321 5.74 15.71 2.39
C GLY A 321 4.31 16.20 2.14
N ALA A 322 3.54 15.47 1.33
CA ALA A 322 2.18 15.86 0.94
C ALA A 322 1.23 16.06 2.15
N THR A 323 1.44 15.29 3.22
CA THR A 323 0.59 15.31 4.43
C THR A 323 1.22 16.14 5.57
N THR A 324 2.55 16.10 5.71
CA THR A 324 3.24 16.68 6.87
C THR A 324 4.01 17.96 6.56
N GLY A 325 4.16 18.32 5.27
CA GLY A 325 4.99 19.44 4.83
C GLY A 325 6.49 19.28 5.14
N ARG A 326 6.93 18.14 5.70
CA ARG A 326 8.33 17.92 6.07
C ARG A 326 9.23 17.94 4.84
N PRO A 327 10.38 18.64 4.88
CA PRO A 327 11.33 18.62 3.77
C PRO A 327 11.88 17.19 3.58
N ARG A 328 11.94 16.76 2.33
CA ARG A 328 12.57 15.51 1.96
C ARG A 328 14.07 15.69 1.84
N ARG A 329 14.83 14.69 2.24
CA ARG A 329 16.26 14.56 1.95
C ARG A 329 16.38 14.31 0.44
N CYS A 330 17.30 14.97 -0.24
CA CYS A 330 17.51 14.86 -1.69
C CYS A 330 18.94 14.41 -2.00
N GLY A 331 19.13 13.72 -3.09
CA GLY A 331 20.43 13.23 -3.52
C GLY A 331 20.43 12.74 -4.97
N TRP A 332 21.61 12.52 -5.52
CA TRP A 332 21.76 12.02 -6.88
C TRP A 332 21.14 10.62 -7.05
N LEU A 333 20.89 10.24 -8.29
CA LEU A 333 20.36 8.91 -8.62
C LEU A 333 21.31 7.81 -8.15
N ASP A 334 20.82 6.91 -7.32
CA ASP A 334 21.50 5.70 -6.87
C ASP A 334 21.16 4.54 -7.82
N MET A 335 22.06 4.28 -8.79
CA MET A 335 21.85 3.20 -9.76
C MET A 335 22.08 1.82 -9.16
N VAL A 336 22.86 1.71 -8.09
CA VAL A 336 23.07 0.44 -7.39
C VAL A 336 21.73 0.02 -6.73
N ALA A 337 21.12 0.93 -5.98
CA ALA A 337 19.80 0.69 -5.38
C ALA A 337 18.71 0.48 -6.43
N LEU A 338 18.76 1.23 -7.54
CA LEU A 338 17.78 1.07 -8.63
C LEU A 338 17.90 -0.30 -9.31
N LYS A 339 19.11 -0.75 -9.67
CA LYS A 339 19.35 -2.08 -10.25
C LYS A 339 18.91 -3.19 -9.31
N TYR A 340 19.19 -3.06 -8.01
CA TYR A 340 18.72 -3.99 -7.00
C TYR A 340 17.20 -4.07 -6.99
N SER A 341 16.51 -2.92 -6.95
CA SER A 341 15.04 -2.88 -6.95
C SER A 341 14.44 -3.46 -8.23
N VAL A 342 15.04 -3.21 -9.39
CA VAL A 342 14.64 -3.80 -10.68
C VAL A 342 14.71 -5.32 -10.64
N MET A 343 15.83 -5.86 -10.15
CA MET A 343 16.03 -7.30 -9.99
C MET A 343 15.00 -7.93 -9.04
N MET A 344 14.81 -7.34 -7.85
CA MET A 344 13.91 -7.89 -6.82
C MET A 344 12.44 -7.90 -7.24
N ASN A 345 12.03 -6.96 -8.08
CA ASN A 345 10.65 -6.84 -8.54
C ASN A 345 10.37 -7.53 -9.88
N GLY A 346 11.40 -7.96 -10.62
CA GLY A 346 11.23 -8.47 -11.98
C GLY A 346 10.63 -7.40 -12.91
N VAL A 347 11.13 -6.15 -12.82
CA VAL A 347 10.57 -5.00 -13.56
C VAL A 347 10.64 -5.24 -15.06
N THR A 348 9.51 -5.07 -15.75
CA THR A 348 9.41 -5.21 -17.20
C THR A 348 9.49 -3.87 -17.94
N SER A 349 9.12 -2.78 -17.25
CA SER A 349 9.15 -1.42 -17.83
C SER A 349 9.53 -0.40 -16.77
N LEU A 350 10.40 0.52 -17.11
CA LEU A 350 10.86 1.62 -16.25
C LEU A 350 10.15 2.92 -16.63
N ILE A 351 9.68 3.66 -15.63
CA ILE A 351 9.07 4.98 -15.81
C ILE A 351 9.86 6.00 -14.99
N MET A 352 10.58 6.87 -15.67
CA MET A 352 11.34 7.94 -15.02
C MET A 352 10.44 9.16 -14.78
N MET A 353 10.49 9.67 -13.56
CA MET A 353 9.76 10.86 -13.13
C MET A 353 10.72 12.00 -12.79
N LYS A 354 10.22 13.24 -12.86
CA LYS A 354 10.95 14.41 -12.37
C LYS A 354 12.31 14.69 -13.07
N ALA A 355 12.50 14.26 -14.32
CA ALA A 355 13.70 14.59 -15.08
C ALA A 355 13.83 16.09 -15.32
N ASP A 356 12.72 16.79 -15.46
CA ASP A 356 12.60 18.25 -15.61
C ASP A 356 13.28 19.03 -14.47
N VAL A 357 13.29 18.48 -13.26
CA VAL A 357 13.95 19.10 -12.09
C VAL A 357 15.47 19.28 -12.30
N LEU A 358 16.05 18.44 -13.14
CA LEU A 358 17.50 18.42 -13.38
C LEU A 358 17.95 19.29 -14.58
N ASN A 359 17.02 19.98 -15.27
CA ASN A 359 17.34 20.75 -16.47
C ASN A 359 18.38 21.85 -16.23
N ASP A 360 18.37 22.45 -15.05
CA ASP A 360 19.25 23.58 -14.72
C ASP A 360 20.56 23.16 -14.03
N PHE A 361 20.89 21.88 -13.98
CA PHE A 361 22.12 21.38 -13.37
C PHE A 361 23.18 21.18 -14.46
N ASP A 362 24.35 21.83 -14.29
CA ASP A 362 25.47 21.73 -15.24
C ASP A 362 26.06 20.32 -15.33
N ARG A 363 25.97 19.55 -14.26
CA ARG A 363 26.49 18.19 -14.18
C ARG A 363 25.53 17.29 -13.42
N LEU A 364 25.25 16.13 -13.97
CA LEU A 364 24.49 15.07 -13.32
C LEU A 364 25.44 14.00 -12.81
N LYS A 365 25.30 13.63 -11.55
CA LYS A 365 26.07 12.55 -10.93
C LYS A 365 25.16 11.34 -10.69
N VAL A 366 25.72 10.16 -10.84
CA VAL A 366 25.04 8.88 -10.65
C VAL A 366 25.98 7.97 -9.87
N ALA A 367 25.49 7.29 -8.81
CA ALA A 367 26.25 6.29 -8.06
C ALA A 367 26.02 4.88 -8.61
#